data_e07821e30b5e33e9a272ad3a30abfc13
#
_entry.id   e07821e30b5e33e9a272ad3a30abfc13
#
_cell.length_a   1.000
_cell.length_b   1.000
_cell.length_c   1.000
_cell.angle_alpha   90.00
_cell.angle_beta   90.00
_cell.angle_gamma   90.00
#
_symmetry.space_group_name_H-M   'P 1'
#
loop_
_entity.id
_entity.type
_entity.pdbx_description
1 polymer ?
#
loop_
_entity_poly.entity_id
_entity_poly.type
_entity_poly.pdbx_seq_one_letter_code
_entity_poly.pdbx_strand_id
1 'polypeptide(L)'
;MERRKADGAIQGANFVDSQLDPARAAIMALVDSHPGTLFEDKDRTIAVHFRMAPEYEQIVRESIMDIAKSLGSNYHVQPGKMMFEIKPRGFSKATAIQAFMKESPFSGRRPVFVGDDLTDQDGFAMVEAHGGISVGVGDRVQGQFYLPDVAAVRMWLRQIAALHDSHRA
;
A
#
# COMPACT_ATOMS: atom_id res chain seq x y z
N MET A 1 1.91 5.13 -6.83
CA MET A 1 2.24 5.87 -5.60
C MET A 1 2.40 7.33 -5.96
N GLU A 2 1.69 8.20 -5.28
CA GLU A 2 1.76 9.64 -5.45
C GLU A 2 2.39 10.25 -4.20
N ARG A 3 3.15 11.30 -4.38
CA ARG A 3 3.66 12.10 -3.27
C ARG A 3 3.53 13.59 -3.58
N ARG A 4 3.23 14.37 -2.55
CA ARG A 4 3.24 15.82 -2.63
C ARG A 4 4.60 16.33 -2.17
N LYS A 5 5.24 17.14 -2.99
CA LYS A 5 6.48 17.86 -2.63
C LYS A 5 6.20 19.06 -1.74
N ALA A 6 7.24 19.62 -1.14
CA ALA A 6 7.12 20.81 -0.28
C ALA A 6 6.56 22.04 -1.03
N ASP A 7 6.78 22.13 -2.34
CA ASP A 7 6.23 23.18 -3.22
C ASP A 7 4.76 22.94 -3.62
N GLY A 8 4.14 21.86 -3.12
CA GLY A 8 2.77 21.49 -3.42
C GLY A 8 2.62 20.63 -4.70
N ALA A 9 3.67 20.46 -5.49
CA ALA A 9 3.62 19.65 -6.69
C ALA A 9 3.37 18.17 -6.35
N ILE A 10 2.46 17.53 -7.09
CA ILE A 10 2.20 16.10 -6.97
C ILE A 10 3.10 15.37 -7.96
N GLN A 11 3.97 14.52 -7.44
CA GLN A 11 4.80 13.63 -8.24
C GLN A 11 4.24 12.21 -8.16
N GLY A 12 3.66 11.73 -9.26
CA GLY A 12 3.29 10.32 -9.44
C GLY A 12 4.43 9.55 -10.09
N ALA A 13 4.47 8.23 -9.92
CA ALA A 13 5.26 7.39 -10.80
C ALA A 13 4.73 7.57 -12.23
N ASN A 14 5.63 7.70 -13.22
CA ASN A 14 5.25 7.72 -14.63
C ASN A 14 4.71 6.35 -15.02
N PHE A 15 3.43 6.13 -14.79
CA PHE A 15 2.72 4.94 -15.18
C PHE A 15 1.84 5.31 -16.36
N VAL A 16 1.99 4.60 -17.47
CA VAL A 16 1.10 4.79 -18.61
C VAL A 16 -0.19 4.04 -18.29
N ASP A 17 -1.22 4.78 -17.98
CA ASP A 17 -2.53 4.31 -17.51
C ASP A 17 -3.24 3.39 -18.51
N SER A 18 -2.97 3.59 -19.82
CA SER A 18 -3.52 2.80 -20.91
C SER A 18 -3.18 1.30 -20.88
N GLN A 19 -2.18 0.87 -20.11
CA GLN A 19 -1.86 -0.56 -19.99
C GLN A 19 -2.93 -1.34 -19.20
N LEU A 20 -3.71 -0.67 -18.34
CA LEU A 20 -4.79 -1.31 -17.57
C LEU A 20 -6.13 -1.34 -18.32
N ASP A 21 -6.30 -0.60 -19.43
CA ASP A 21 -7.57 -0.52 -20.13
C ASP A 21 -8.12 -1.88 -20.61
N PRO A 22 -7.30 -2.79 -21.19
CA PRO A 22 -7.77 -4.12 -21.53
C PRO A 22 -8.23 -4.93 -20.31
N ALA A 23 -7.54 -4.77 -19.17
CA ALA A 23 -7.90 -5.43 -17.92
C ALA A 23 -9.19 -4.86 -17.33
N ARG A 24 -9.40 -3.55 -17.40
CA ARG A 24 -10.67 -2.90 -16.99
C ARG A 24 -11.84 -3.48 -17.74
N ALA A 25 -11.75 -3.56 -19.08
CA ALA A 25 -12.82 -4.13 -19.91
C ALA A 25 -13.09 -5.60 -19.58
N ALA A 26 -12.05 -6.42 -19.41
CA ALA A 26 -12.18 -7.83 -19.07
C ALA A 26 -12.81 -8.04 -17.68
N ILE A 27 -12.45 -7.22 -16.69
CA ILE A 27 -13.00 -7.30 -15.33
C ILE A 27 -14.45 -6.82 -15.30
N MET A 28 -14.80 -5.78 -16.05
CA MET A 28 -16.20 -5.35 -16.17
C MET A 28 -17.08 -6.48 -16.72
N ALA A 29 -16.64 -7.16 -17.78
CA ALA A 29 -17.37 -8.31 -18.33
C ALA A 29 -17.47 -9.48 -17.31
N LEU A 30 -16.42 -9.71 -16.51
CA LEU A 30 -16.45 -10.71 -15.44
C LEU A 30 -17.51 -10.35 -14.39
N VAL A 31 -17.53 -9.11 -13.92
CA VAL A 31 -18.48 -8.65 -12.89
C VAL A 31 -19.92 -8.66 -13.40
N ASP A 32 -20.17 -8.25 -14.64
CA ASP A 32 -21.49 -8.26 -15.27
C ASP A 32 -22.08 -9.69 -15.35
N SER A 33 -21.23 -10.69 -15.50
CA SER A 33 -21.64 -12.12 -15.55
C SER A 33 -21.75 -12.80 -14.19
N HIS A 34 -21.32 -12.15 -13.10
CA HIS A 34 -21.30 -12.70 -11.74
C HIS A 34 -21.94 -11.72 -10.73
N PRO A 35 -23.30 -11.70 -10.65
CA PRO A 35 -24.03 -10.80 -9.77
C PRO A 35 -23.58 -10.91 -8.30
N GLY A 36 -23.40 -9.75 -7.64
CA GLY A 36 -22.90 -9.68 -6.26
C GLY A 36 -21.39 -9.49 -6.17
N THR A 37 -20.66 -9.60 -7.28
CA THR A 37 -19.28 -9.12 -7.37
C THR A 37 -19.26 -7.63 -7.69
N LEU A 38 -18.15 -6.94 -7.32
CA LEU A 38 -18.03 -5.50 -7.54
C LEU A 38 -16.64 -5.17 -8.08
N PHE A 39 -16.60 -4.40 -9.16
CA PHE A 39 -15.38 -3.80 -9.70
C PHE A 39 -15.05 -2.48 -9.01
N GLU A 40 -13.81 -2.33 -8.57
CA GLU A 40 -13.27 -1.09 -8.01
C GLU A 40 -12.04 -0.65 -8.82
N ASP A 41 -12.13 0.50 -9.48
CA ASP A 41 -11.03 1.15 -10.18
C ASP A 41 -10.39 2.20 -9.28
N LYS A 42 -9.08 2.08 -9.04
CA LYS A 42 -8.27 3.02 -8.26
C LYS A 42 -7.21 3.69 -9.14
N ASP A 43 -7.50 3.90 -10.41
CA ASP A 43 -6.63 4.43 -11.46
C ASP A 43 -5.42 3.54 -11.78
N ARG A 44 -4.61 3.22 -10.79
CA ARG A 44 -3.35 2.46 -10.93
C ARG A 44 -3.42 1.02 -10.48
N THR A 45 -4.48 0.66 -9.82
CA THR A 45 -4.82 -0.68 -9.40
C THR A 45 -6.29 -0.92 -9.65
N ILE A 46 -6.65 -2.16 -9.91
CA ILE A 46 -8.03 -2.56 -10.14
C ILE A 46 -8.35 -3.78 -9.27
N ALA A 47 -9.51 -3.77 -8.63
CA ALA A 47 -9.89 -4.81 -7.71
C ALA A 47 -11.27 -5.38 -8.04
N VAL A 48 -11.46 -6.66 -7.73
CA VAL A 48 -12.76 -7.33 -7.74
C VAL A 48 -13.08 -7.82 -6.34
N HIS A 49 -14.18 -7.37 -5.79
CA HIS A 49 -14.73 -7.81 -4.52
C HIS A 49 -15.80 -8.86 -4.76
N PHE A 50 -15.82 -9.89 -3.91
CA PHE A 50 -16.82 -10.97 -3.95
C PHE A 50 -17.47 -11.21 -2.59
N ARG A 51 -17.44 -10.20 -1.69
CA ARG A 51 -18.00 -10.31 -0.33
C ARG A 51 -19.49 -10.64 -0.31
N MET A 52 -20.25 -10.13 -1.29
CA MET A 52 -21.68 -10.37 -1.40
C MET A 52 -22.02 -11.62 -2.23
N ALA A 53 -21.00 -12.28 -2.78
CA ALA A 53 -21.12 -13.47 -3.62
C ALA A 53 -19.88 -14.37 -3.44
N PRO A 54 -19.64 -14.89 -2.23
CA PRO A 54 -18.44 -15.67 -1.90
C PRO A 54 -18.30 -16.97 -2.72
N GLU A 55 -19.39 -17.48 -3.27
CA GLU A 55 -19.40 -18.64 -4.16
C GLU A 55 -18.60 -18.42 -5.45
N TYR A 56 -18.39 -17.17 -5.85
CA TYR A 56 -17.59 -16.82 -7.03
C TYR A 56 -16.09 -16.64 -6.75
N GLU A 57 -15.60 -16.88 -5.52
CA GLU A 57 -14.20 -16.69 -5.17
C GLU A 57 -13.27 -17.39 -6.16
N GLN A 58 -13.54 -18.66 -6.48
CA GLN A 58 -12.66 -19.45 -7.33
C GLN A 58 -12.59 -18.88 -8.75
N ILE A 59 -13.74 -18.58 -9.35
CA ILE A 59 -13.79 -18.06 -10.73
C ILE A 59 -13.19 -16.65 -10.82
N VAL A 60 -13.43 -15.81 -9.81
CA VAL A 60 -12.82 -14.48 -9.73
C VAL A 60 -11.29 -14.61 -9.61
N ARG A 61 -10.79 -15.50 -8.77
CA ARG A 61 -9.35 -15.77 -8.61
C ARG A 61 -8.71 -16.14 -9.93
N GLU A 62 -9.24 -17.14 -10.62
CA GLU A 62 -8.70 -17.65 -11.88
C GLU A 62 -8.71 -16.57 -12.95
N SER A 63 -9.84 -15.90 -13.14
CA SER A 63 -9.99 -14.83 -14.12
C SER A 63 -9.02 -13.66 -13.87
N ILE A 64 -8.91 -13.20 -12.62
CA ILE A 64 -8.00 -12.10 -12.25
C ILE A 64 -6.54 -12.50 -12.47
N MET A 65 -6.17 -13.74 -12.18
CA MET A 65 -4.81 -14.23 -12.43
C MET A 65 -4.47 -14.27 -13.93
N ASP A 66 -5.41 -14.69 -14.77
CA ASP A 66 -5.20 -14.74 -16.22
C ASP A 66 -5.17 -13.32 -16.84
N ILE A 67 -6.03 -12.42 -16.37
CA ILE A 67 -5.98 -11.01 -16.75
C ILE A 67 -4.64 -10.40 -16.35
N ALA A 68 -4.16 -10.63 -15.13
CA ALA A 68 -2.86 -10.11 -14.68
C ALA A 68 -1.68 -10.65 -15.50
N LYS A 69 -1.73 -11.93 -15.89
CA LYS A 69 -0.71 -12.52 -16.80
C LYS A 69 -0.67 -11.82 -18.16
N SER A 70 -1.83 -11.46 -18.71
CA SER A 70 -1.91 -10.77 -20.00
C SER A 70 -1.29 -9.35 -19.96
N LEU A 71 -1.26 -8.71 -18.79
CA LEU A 71 -0.62 -7.42 -18.56
C LEU A 71 0.93 -7.52 -18.47
N GLY A 72 1.46 -8.75 -18.42
CA GLY A 72 2.89 -9.00 -18.34
C GLY A 72 3.47 -8.96 -16.93
N SER A 73 4.80 -9.11 -16.85
CA SER A 73 5.53 -9.28 -15.59
C SER A 73 5.52 -8.06 -14.67
N ASN A 74 5.08 -6.90 -15.16
CA ASN A 74 5.03 -5.66 -14.38
C ASN A 74 3.86 -5.61 -13.40
N TYR A 75 2.94 -6.54 -13.47
CA TYR A 75 1.77 -6.63 -12.60
C TYR A 75 1.77 -7.90 -11.77
N HIS A 76 1.04 -7.90 -10.68
CA HIS A 76 0.77 -9.07 -9.87
C HIS A 76 -0.63 -8.98 -9.24
N VAL A 77 -1.16 -10.12 -8.84
CA VAL A 77 -2.40 -10.21 -8.07
C VAL A 77 -2.07 -10.22 -6.59
N GLN A 78 -2.70 -9.33 -5.83
CA GLN A 78 -2.66 -9.33 -4.37
C GLN A 78 -4.00 -9.79 -3.82
N PRO A 79 -4.05 -10.90 -3.06
CA PRO A 79 -5.25 -11.28 -2.34
C PRO A 79 -5.50 -10.34 -1.17
N GLY A 80 -6.78 -10.00 -0.95
CA GLY A 80 -7.26 -9.24 0.19
C GLY A 80 -8.44 -9.92 0.88
N LYS A 81 -9.09 -9.24 1.82
CA LYS A 81 -10.27 -9.78 2.51
C LYS A 81 -11.49 -9.75 1.56
N MET A 82 -11.84 -10.92 1.01
CA MET A 82 -12.94 -11.09 0.05
C MET A 82 -12.76 -10.26 -1.23
N MET A 83 -11.53 -10.14 -1.72
CA MET A 83 -11.18 -9.43 -2.94
C MET A 83 -9.84 -9.91 -3.53
N PHE A 84 -9.66 -9.67 -4.82
CA PHE A 84 -8.36 -9.74 -5.48
C PHE A 84 -8.08 -8.42 -6.18
N GLU A 85 -6.83 -7.94 -6.09
CA GLU A 85 -6.41 -6.67 -6.67
C GLU A 85 -5.22 -6.89 -7.61
N ILE A 86 -5.32 -6.36 -8.84
CA ILE A 86 -4.19 -6.29 -9.77
C ILE A 86 -3.42 -5.00 -9.47
N LYS A 87 -2.14 -5.15 -9.19
CA LYS A 87 -1.24 -4.05 -8.81
C LYS A 87 0.03 -4.08 -9.64
N PRO A 88 0.59 -2.89 -9.97
CA PRO A 88 1.93 -2.84 -10.54
C PRO A 88 2.97 -3.32 -9.53
N ARG A 89 3.98 -4.06 -10.01
CA ARG A 89 5.14 -4.45 -9.20
C ARG A 89 6.04 -3.25 -8.91
N GLY A 90 6.85 -3.35 -7.88
CA GLY A 90 7.83 -2.32 -7.54
C GLY A 90 7.26 -1.15 -6.74
N PHE A 91 5.98 -1.18 -6.41
CA PHE A 91 5.34 -0.17 -5.57
C PHE A 91 4.89 -0.79 -4.25
N SER A 92 5.65 -0.53 -3.21
CA SER A 92 5.36 -0.94 -1.84
C SER A 92 5.68 0.20 -0.87
N LYS A 93 5.30 0.05 0.41
CA LYS A 93 5.70 1.00 1.45
C LYS A 93 7.22 1.09 1.57
N ALA A 94 7.92 -0.04 1.38
CA ALA A 94 9.38 -0.09 1.35
C ALA A 94 9.99 0.77 0.23
N THR A 95 9.48 0.64 -1.01
CA THR A 95 9.99 1.45 -2.12
C THR A 95 9.69 2.94 -1.94
N ALA A 96 8.57 3.28 -1.29
CA ALA A 96 8.25 4.65 -0.93
C ALA A 96 9.26 5.22 0.06
N ILE A 97 9.52 4.49 1.15
CA ILE A 97 10.51 4.87 2.17
C ILE A 97 11.88 5.05 1.52
N GLN A 98 12.33 4.08 0.72
CA GLN A 98 13.60 4.15 0.02
C GLN A 98 13.72 5.39 -0.88
N ALA A 99 12.64 5.77 -1.56
CA ALA A 99 12.62 6.98 -2.40
C ALA A 99 12.78 8.24 -1.54
N PHE A 100 12.07 8.34 -0.42
CA PHE A 100 12.20 9.48 0.50
C PHE A 100 13.61 9.57 1.10
N MET A 101 14.20 8.46 1.51
CA MET A 101 15.55 8.44 2.12
C MET A 101 16.66 8.90 1.17
N LYS A 102 16.40 8.99 -0.13
CA LYS A 102 17.36 9.54 -1.12
C LYS A 102 17.27 11.06 -1.30
N GLU A 103 16.30 11.72 -0.69
CA GLU A 103 16.00 13.13 -0.94
C GLU A 103 16.05 13.98 0.33
N SER A 104 16.45 15.26 0.16
CA SER A 104 16.30 16.25 1.23
C SER A 104 14.80 16.48 1.56
N PRO A 105 14.42 16.63 2.81
CA PRO A 105 15.24 16.71 4.03
C PRO A 105 15.48 15.34 4.70
N PHE A 106 15.13 14.22 4.09
CA PHE A 106 15.14 12.89 4.70
C PHE A 106 16.50 12.17 4.55
N SER A 107 17.27 12.51 3.52
CA SER A 107 18.58 11.91 3.28
C SER A 107 19.50 12.07 4.48
N GLY A 108 20.13 10.98 4.89
CA GLY A 108 21.00 10.93 6.05
C GLY A 108 20.28 10.92 7.41
N ARG A 109 18.94 10.94 7.43
CA ARG A 109 18.15 10.84 8.67
C ARG A 109 17.81 9.39 9.00
N ARG A 110 17.53 9.15 10.26
CA ARG A 110 17.06 7.86 10.76
C ARG A 110 15.55 7.75 10.54
N PRO A 111 15.03 6.82 9.70
CA PRO A 111 13.61 6.68 9.47
C PRO A 111 12.90 6.01 10.64
N VAL A 112 11.66 6.41 10.89
CA VAL A 112 10.72 5.72 11.79
C VAL A 112 9.48 5.37 10.99
N PHE A 113 9.08 4.10 11.01
CA PHE A 113 7.89 3.63 10.33
C PHE A 113 6.93 2.97 11.32
N VAL A 114 5.67 3.40 11.29
CA VAL A 114 4.59 2.92 12.15
C VAL A 114 3.54 2.25 11.29
N GLY A 115 3.14 1.03 11.61
CA GLY A 115 2.19 0.26 10.81
C GLY A 115 1.37 -0.72 11.63
N ASP A 116 0.19 -1.09 11.12
CA ASP A 116 -0.80 -1.95 11.79
C ASP A 116 -1.24 -3.15 10.93
N ASP A 117 -0.80 -3.24 9.67
CA ASP A 117 -1.24 -4.27 8.74
C ASP A 117 -0.06 -5.10 8.19
N LEU A 118 -0.37 -6.32 7.75
CA LEU A 118 0.62 -7.24 7.16
C LEU A 118 1.38 -6.62 5.99
N THR A 119 0.75 -5.72 5.24
CA THR A 119 1.38 -4.97 4.16
C THR A 119 2.44 -3.96 4.63
N ASP A 120 2.54 -3.71 5.95
CA ASP A 120 3.54 -2.82 6.54
C ASP A 120 4.87 -3.52 6.82
N GLN A 121 4.91 -4.85 6.79
CA GLN A 121 6.13 -5.62 7.08
C GLN A 121 7.29 -5.27 6.14
N ASP A 122 7.01 -5.03 4.86
CA ASP A 122 8.03 -4.55 3.91
C ASP A 122 8.62 -3.19 4.34
N GLY A 123 7.75 -2.31 4.88
CA GLY A 123 8.17 -1.01 5.42
C GLY A 123 9.03 -1.16 6.67
N PHE A 124 8.69 -2.09 7.57
CA PHE A 124 9.49 -2.41 8.76
C PHE A 124 10.88 -2.88 8.37
N ALA A 125 10.98 -3.90 7.52
CA ALA A 125 12.25 -4.43 7.04
C ALA A 125 13.10 -3.33 6.37
N MET A 126 12.47 -2.44 5.58
CA MET A 126 13.16 -1.34 4.91
C MET A 126 13.76 -0.33 5.89
N VAL A 127 12.99 0.13 6.88
CA VAL A 127 13.53 1.12 7.86
C VAL A 127 14.60 0.49 8.73
N GLU A 128 14.47 -0.76 9.13
CA GLU A 128 15.45 -1.49 9.92
C GLU A 128 16.79 -1.66 9.18
N ALA A 129 16.72 -2.02 7.88
CA ALA A 129 17.90 -2.09 7.02
C ALA A 129 18.64 -0.74 6.87
N HIS A 130 17.93 0.39 7.09
CA HIS A 130 18.51 1.73 7.11
C HIS A 130 18.89 2.21 8.53
N GLY A 131 18.98 1.32 9.50
CA GLY A 131 19.25 1.67 10.91
C GLY A 131 18.13 2.47 11.57
N GLY A 132 16.94 2.41 10.98
CA GLY A 132 15.72 3.07 11.47
C GLY A 132 15.00 2.31 12.57
N ILE A 133 13.75 2.67 12.80
CA ILE A 133 12.91 2.11 13.85
C ILE A 133 11.58 1.68 13.24
N SER A 134 11.17 0.44 13.49
CA SER A 134 9.84 -0.07 13.20
C SER A 134 8.97 -0.12 14.45
N VAL A 135 7.71 0.33 14.32
CA VAL A 135 6.74 0.36 15.41
C VAL A 135 5.46 -0.33 14.95
N GLY A 136 5.20 -1.53 15.48
CA GLY A 136 3.94 -2.25 15.25
C GLY A 136 2.81 -1.68 16.09
N VAL A 137 1.61 -1.60 15.52
CA VAL A 137 0.39 -1.15 16.20
C VAL A 137 -0.63 -2.28 16.22
N GLY A 138 -1.16 -2.57 17.41
CA GLY A 138 -2.06 -3.72 17.58
C GLY A 138 -1.32 -5.06 17.48
N ASP A 139 -2.06 -6.15 17.33
CA ASP A 139 -1.57 -7.52 17.44
C ASP A 139 -1.28 -8.22 16.10
N ARG A 140 -1.55 -7.55 14.98
CA ARG A 140 -1.45 -8.13 13.63
C ARG A 140 -0.03 -8.12 13.04
N VAL A 141 0.83 -7.25 13.53
CA VAL A 141 2.18 -7.03 13.03
C VAL A 141 3.18 -6.86 14.16
N GLN A 142 4.44 -7.22 13.90
CA GLN A 142 5.51 -7.09 14.86
C GLN A 142 6.60 -6.17 14.31
N GLY A 143 6.88 -5.09 15.06
CA GLY A 143 8.03 -4.21 14.86
C GLY A 143 9.02 -4.35 16.02
N GLN A 144 10.13 -3.59 15.96
CA GLN A 144 11.09 -3.47 17.08
C GLN A 144 10.44 -2.91 18.35
N PHE A 145 9.45 -2.04 18.17
CA PHE A 145 8.65 -1.47 19.25
C PHE A 145 7.16 -1.72 18.97
N TYR A 146 6.36 -1.56 20.02
CA TYR A 146 4.94 -1.87 19.96
C TYR A 146 4.11 -0.76 20.61
N LEU A 147 2.99 -0.42 19.97
CA LEU A 147 1.95 0.44 20.52
C LEU A 147 0.60 -0.31 20.45
N PRO A 148 -0.20 -0.29 21.53
CA PRO A 148 -1.39 -1.14 21.61
C PRO A 148 -2.48 -0.73 20.61
N ASP A 149 -2.59 0.56 20.28
CA ASP A 149 -3.67 1.08 19.45
C ASP A 149 -3.35 2.46 18.86
N VAL A 150 -4.28 2.98 18.06
CA VAL A 150 -4.20 4.30 17.44
C VAL A 150 -4.16 5.44 18.46
N ALA A 151 -4.79 5.27 19.62
CA ALA A 151 -4.77 6.31 20.68
C ALA A 151 -3.34 6.45 21.25
N ALA A 152 -2.66 5.33 21.47
CA ALA A 152 -1.26 5.31 21.88
C ALA A 152 -0.32 5.96 20.84
N VAL A 153 -0.55 5.71 19.55
CA VAL A 153 0.20 6.39 18.47
C VAL A 153 0.02 7.90 18.54
N ARG A 154 -1.21 8.39 18.69
CA ARG A 154 -1.49 9.82 18.78
C ARG A 154 -0.86 10.46 20.03
N MET A 155 -0.88 9.77 21.15
CA MET A 155 -0.25 10.24 22.38
C MET A 155 1.27 10.33 22.23
N TRP A 156 1.89 9.29 21.67
CA TRP A 156 3.32 9.25 21.41
C TRP A 156 3.77 10.37 20.46
N LEU A 157 3.04 10.63 19.37
CA LEU A 157 3.34 11.73 18.45
C LEU A 157 3.23 13.11 19.13
N ARG A 158 2.24 13.32 20.01
CA ARG A 158 2.12 14.57 20.81
C ARG A 158 3.30 14.76 21.74
N GLN A 159 3.79 13.70 22.39
CA GLN A 159 4.96 13.75 23.26
C GLN A 159 6.23 14.14 22.47
N ILE A 160 6.44 13.55 21.29
CA ILE A 160 7.57 13.91 20.43
C ILE A 160 7.49 15.37 20.01
N ALA A 161 6.32 15.86 19.61
CA ALA A 161 6.13 17.26 19.23
C ALA A 161 6.47 18.22 20.38
N ALA A 162 5.98 17.93 21.60
CA ALA A 162 6.25 18.74 22.78
C ALA A 162 7.75 18.78 23.15
N LEU A 163 8.45 17.66 23.03
CA LEU A 163 9.89 17.60 23.25
C LEU A 163 10.66 18.43 22.23
N HIS A 164 10.21 18.45 20.97
CA HIS A 164 10.86 19.25 19.93
C HIS A 164 10.72 20.75 20.18
N ASP A 165 9.56 21.19 20.63
CA ASP A 165 9.30 22.61 20.93
C ASP A 165 10.12 23.09 22.14
N SER A 166 10.30 22.25 23.16
CA SER A 166 11.10 22.57 24.34
C SER A 166 12.62 22.69 24.08
N HIS A 167 13.13 22.14 22.98
CA HIS A 167 14.54 22.26 22.56
C HIS A 167 14.81 23.47 21.65
N ARG A 168 13.77 24.18 21.24
CA ARG A 168 13.85 25.38 20.40
C ARG A 168 13.68 26.71 21.18
N ALA A 169 13.25 26.61 22.43
CA ALA A 169 13.15 27.72 23.37
C ALA A 169 14.42 27.92 24.18
#